data_eccf90d611f7543ce4520feed0ed95ce
#
_entry.id   eccf90d611f7543ce4520feed0ed95ce
#
_cell.length_a   1.000
_cell.length_b   1.000
_cell.length_c   1.000
_cell.angle_alpha   90.00
_cell.angle_beta   90.00
_cell.angle_gamma   90.00
#
_symmetry.space_group_name_H-M   'P 1'
#
loop_
_entity.id
_entity.type
_entity.pdbx_description
1 polymer ?
#
loop_
_entity_poly.entity_id
_entity_poly.type
_entity_poly.pdbx_seq_one_letter_code
_entity_poly.pdbx_strand_id
1 'polypeptide(L)'
;MRVRIRLLDTRPLRSSQAFRDLWIGTSVSQLGQQTANVAVLAQVWDLTGSPVGTGAIGLATGLPMVLFGLFGGTLADAVDRRAVLRATTAGQVLAAAGLCAQALANNHSVLLLLALVALGTGCSALGAPARRTLPVRLLPADQVAAGLALTNISFQAAMLAGPAMAGLIIARWDFPAAYAIQATATAFSMLAVIRLPAMRPEGTGAADGRRRPERGGWRIVLRRPTLWGAMVTDLSTTLLAMPIALLPLVNEIRFGGNPRTLGLFLSAVAVGGITAGLLSGTVTRWRRGGLVQLSAACIWGLALACFGLAEPLWLALGCLAVAGAADTVSVVTRSALVQQETPDAYRGRVSSVEHVIGVAGPELGNFRGGLVASATSAPFSLVLGGLSAVLAIAVVAVTNAPLRAYRTPSGAAKPTASGVVEAPAAAGQVASGARRDGEAFLATDQRSA
;
A
#
# COMPACT_ATOMS: atom_id res chain seq x y z
N MET A 1 -35.08 13.36 10.11
CA MET A 1 -34.06 13.52 9.06
C MET A 1 -33.58 12.12 8.63
N ARG A 2 -34.07 11.60 7.50
CA ARG A 2 -33.71 10.25 7.02
C ARG A 2 -32.32 10.35 6.39
N VAL A 3 -31.29 9.87 7.08
CA VAL A 3 -29.96 9.69 6.52
C VAL A 3 -30.08 8.60 5.45
N ARG A 4 -30.11 9.00 4.18
CA ARG A 4 -29.94 8.04 3.06
C ARG A 4 -28.50 7.57 3.13
N ILE A 5 -28.28 6.37 3.62
CA ILE A 5 -26.98 5.68 3.56
C ILE A 5 -26.70 5.44 2.07
N ARG A 6 -25.93 6.32 1.44
CA ARG A 6 -25.36 6.06 0.14
C ARG A 6 -24.12 5.17 0.38
N LEU A 7 -24.24 3.92 0.10
CA LEU A 7 -23.17 2.92 0.28
C LEU A 7 -21.88 3.29 -0.47
N LEU A 8 -21.98 4.02 -1.57
CA LEU A 8 -20.85 4.46 -2.38
C LEU A 8 -21.12 5.85 -2.96
N ASP A 9 -20.19 6.78 -2.76
CA ASP A 9 -20.27 8.11 -3.37
C ASP A 9 -19.53 8.13 -4.71
N THR A 10 -20.29 8.12 -5.80
CA THR A 10 -19.77 8.14 -7.18
C THR A 10 -19.69 9.54 -7.78
N ARG A 11 -19.95 10.60 -7.02
CA ARG A 11 -19.85 12.00 -7.49
C ARG A 11 -18.50 12.32 -8.15
N PRO A 12 -17.34 11.84 -7.62
CA PRO A 12 -16.04 12.11 -8.24
C PRO A 12 -15.94 11.67 -9.71
N LEU A 13 -16.61 10.57 -10.09
CA LEU A 13 -16.61 10.06 -11.47
C LEU A 13 -17.46 10.91 -12.43
N ARG A 14 -18.38 11.72 -11.90
CA ARG A 14 -19.24 12.60 -12.68
C ARG A 14 -18.73 14.03 -12.72
N SER A 15 -18.10 14.49 -11.65
CA SER A 15 -17.63 15.87 -11.51
C SER A 15 -16.32 16.15 -12.24
N SER A 16 -15.44 15.14 -12.38
CA SER A 16 -14.13 15.29 -13.01
C SER A 16 -13.89 14.22 -14.07
N GLN A 17 -13.88 14.61 -15.34
CA GLN A 17 -13.56 13.70 -16.44
C GLN A 17 -12.14 13.17 -16.33
N ALA A 18 -11.17 14.04 -15.96
CA ALA A 18 -9.77 13.65 -15.79
C ALA A 18 -9.60 12.59 -14.67
N PHE A 19 -10.32 12.74 -13.55
CA PHE A 19 -10.32 11.75 -12.49
C PHE A 19 -10.97 10.44 -12.93
N ARG A 20 -12.11 10.50 -13.63
CA ARG A 20 -12.80 9.32 -14.15
C ARG A 20 -11.92 8.51 -15.10
N ASP A 21 -11.32 9.17 -16.08
CA ASP A 21 -10.46 8.50 -17.06
C ASP A 21 -9.24 7.86 -16.39
N LEU A 22 -8.63 8.59 -15.44
CA LEU A 22 -7.52 8.07 -14.63
C LEU A 22 -7.97 6.88 -13.77
N TRP A 23 -9.12 6.97 -13.10
CA TRP A 23 -9.63 5.91 -12.24
C TRP A 23 -9.93 4.64 -13.04
N ILE A 24 -10.57 4.74 -14.21
CA ILE A 24 -10.82 3.60 -15.10
C ILE A 24 -9.49 3.00 -15.56
N GLY A 25 -8.57 3.83 -16.07
CA GLY A 25 -7.26 3.37 -16.55
C GLY A 25 -6.46 2.66 -15.47
N THR A 26 -6.39 3.23 -14.27
CA THR A 26 -5.66 2.61 -13.15
C THR A 26 -6.34 1.34 -12.64
N SER A 27 -7.68 1.28 -12.61
CA SER A 27 -8.42 0.08 -12.19
C SER A 27 -8.18 -1.10 -13.12
N VAL A 28 -8.23 -0.86 -14.43
CA VAL A 28 -7.96 -1.87 -15.46
C VAL A 28 -6.48 -2.31 -15.38
N SER A 29 -5.56 -1.35 -15.24
CA SER A 29 -4.12 -1.65 -15.10
C SER A 29 -3.81 -2.47 -13.84
N GLN A 30 -4.45 -2.18 -12.71
CA GLN A 30 -4.30 -2.95 -11.47
C GLN A 30 -4.77 -4.39 -11.64
N LEU A 31 -5.88 -4.62 -12.34
CA LEU A 31 -6.38 -5.96 -12.62
C LEU A 31 -5.39 -6.74 -13.49
N GLY A 32 -4.88 -6.11 -14.58
CA GLY A 32 -3.84 -6.71 -15.42
C GLY A 32 -2.55 -7.01 -14.64
N GLN A 33 -2.14 -6.11 -13.75
CA GLN A 33 -0.96 -6.31 -12.91
C GLN A 33 -1.11 -7.51 -11.97
N GLN A 34 -2.27 -7.67 -11.32
CA GLN A 34 -2.51 -8.81 -10.43
C GLN A 34 -2.59 -10.13 -11.22
N THR A 35 -3.11 -10.10 -12.44
CA THR A 35 -3.08 -11.24 -13.35
C THR A 35 -1.64 -11.63 -13.70
N ALA A 36 -0.80 -10.66 -14.04
CA ALA A 36 0.59 -10.90 -14.37
C ALA A 36 1.45 -11.33 -13.17
N ASN A 37 1.17 -10.85 -11.96
CA ASN A 37 1.88 -11.30 -10.76
C ASN A 37 1.76 -12.83 -10.57
N VAL A 38 0.58 -13.39 -10.81
CA VAL A 38 0.37 -14.84 -10.78
C VAL A 38 1.10 -15.54 -11.94
N ALA A 39 1.06 -14.94 -13.14
CA ALA A 39 1.74 -15.49 -14.31
C ALA A 39 3.27 -15.53 -14.10
N VAL A 40 3.87 -14.47 -13.54
CA VAL A 40 5.30 -14.44 -13.18
C VAL A 40 5.63 -15.53 -12.18
N LEU A 41 4.82 -15.68 -11.13
CA LEU A 41 5.04 -16.69 -10.10
C LEU A 41 4.97 -18.10 -10.69
N ALA A 42 3.96 -18.37 -11.53
CA ALA A 42 3.77 -19.66 -12.16
C ALA A 42 4.86 -19.95 -13.21
N GLN A 43 5.22 -18.96 -14.06
CA GLN A 43 6.25 -19.13 -15.09
C GLN A 43 7.64 -19.34 -14.49
N VAL A 44 8.02 -18.59 -13.44
CA VAL A 44 9.30 -18.82 -12.76
C VAL A 44 9.34 -20.21 -12.13
N TRP A 45 8.22 -20.68 -11.59
CA TRP A 45 8.12 -22.05 -11.09
C TRP A 45 8.28 -23.07 -12.23
N ASP A 46 7.56 -22.90 -13.33
CA ASP A 46 7.62 -23.78 -14.50
C ASP A 46 9.05 -23.88 -15.10
N LEU A 47 9.75 -22.75 -15.17
CA LEU A 47 11.11 -22.68 -15.70
C LEU A 47 12.18 -23.24 -14.77
N THR A 48 11.99 -23.17 -13.46
CA THR A 48 13.05 -23.47 -12.48
C THR A 48 12.77 -24.72 -11.65
N GLY A 49 11.52 -25.08 -11.44
CA GLY A 49 11.12 -26.11 -10.47
C GLY A 49 11.67 -25.83 -9.05
N SER A 50 12.07 -24.58 -8.76
CA SER A 50 12.83 -24.24 -7.57
C SER A 50 12.12 -23.18 -6.71
N PRO A 51 11.94 -23.45 -5.40
CA PRO A 51 11.44 -22.45 -4.45
C PRO A 51 12.36 -21.23 -4.32
N VAL A 52 13.67 -21.38 -4.58
CA VAL A 52 14.61 -20.24 -4.61
C VAL A 52 14.33 -19.35 -5.80
N GLY A 53 14.01 -19.94 -6.97
CA GLY A 53 13.62 -19.21 -8.17
C GLY A 53 12.39 -18.33 -7.91
N THR A 54 11.33 -18.89 -7.34
CA THR A 54 10.12 -18.13 -6.97
C THR A 54 10.39 -17.11 -5.86
N GLY A 55 11.26 -17.44 -4.90
CA GLY A 55 11.73 -16.51 -3.87
C GLY A 55 12.51 -15.32 -4.43
N ALA A 56 13.28 -15.53 -5.53
CA ALA A 56 14.04 -14.46 -6.20
C ALA A 56 13.13 -13.38 -6.81
N ILE A 57 11.85 -13.68 -7.09
CA ILE A 57 10.86 -12.66 -7.46
C ILE A 57 10.77 -11.60 -6.36
N GLY A 58 10.82 -12.00 -5.08
CA GLY A 58 10.83 -11.07 -3.96
C GLY A 58 12.00 -10.09 -4.01
N LEU A 59 13.19 -10.54 -4.41
CA LEU A 59 14.33 -9.62 -4.60
C LEU A 59 14.14 -8.72 -5.82
N ALA A 60 13.60 -9.25 -6.92
CA ALA A 60 13.34 -8.49 -8.14
C ALA A 60 12.25 -7.42 -7.95
N THR A 61 11.32 -7.61 -7.01
CA THR A 61 10.28 -6.64 -6.66
C THR A 61 10.70 -5.73 -5.51
N GLY A 62 11.19 -6.29 -4.42
CA GLY A 62 11.49 -5.58 -3.18
C GLY A 62 12.66 -4.61 -3.33
N LEU A 63 13.76 -5.02 -3.97
CA LEU A 63 14.94 -4.18 -4.12
C LEU A 63 14.66 -2.87 -4.90
N PRO A 64 14.06 -2.91 -6.11
CA PRO A 64 13.67 -1.70 -6.82
C PRO A 64 12.64 -0.86 -6.03
N MET A 65 11.69 -1.50 -5.35
CA MET A 65 10.65 -0.80 -4.61
C MET A 65 11.21 0.01 -3.44
N VAL A 66 12.20 -0.53 -2.72
CA VAL A 66 12.90 0.18 -1.65
C VAL A 66 13.80 1.29 -2.23
N LEU A 67 14.64 0.96 -3.20
CA LEU A 67 15.58 1.92 -3.80
C LEU A 67 14.84 3.10 -4.44
N PHE A 68 13.94 2.83 -5.36
CA PHE A 68 13.25 3.88 -6.12
C PHE A 68 12.10 4.53 -5.35
N GLY A 69 11.51 3.84 -4.37
CA GLY A 69 10.51 4.42 -3.48
C GLY A 69 11.08 5.57 -2.64
N LEU A 70 12.35 5.46 -2.20
CA LEU A 70 13.04 6.52 -1.47
C LEU A 70 13.36 7.75 -2.36
N PHE A 71 13.70 7.52 -3.62
CA PHE A 71 14.04 8.59 -4.58
C PHE A 71 12.83 9.19 -5.28
N GLY A 72 11.72 8.44 -5.37
CA GLY A 72 10.51 8.86 -6.08
C GLY A 72 9.88 10.14 -5.52
N GLY A 73 9.99 10.37 -4.21
CA GLY A 73 9.51 11.57 -3.54
C GLY A 73 10.27 12.83 -4.00
N THR A 74 11.60 12.78 -3.98
CA THR A 74 12.44 13.91 -4.42
C THR A 74 12.29 14.21 -5.90
N LEU A 75 12.11 13.19 -6.73
CA LEU A 75 11.87 13.34 -8.16
C LEU A 75 10.49 13.97 -8.43
N ALA A 76 9.44 13.55 -7.72
CA ALA A 76 8.10 14.10 -7.87
C ALA A 76 7.99 15.58 -7.42
N ASP A 77 8.89 16.03 -6.55
CA ASP A 77 8.97 17.41 -6.10
C ASP A 77 9.82 18.30 -7.03
N ALA A 78 10.77 17.71 -7.77
CA ALA A 78 11.68 18.44 -8.66
C ALA A 78 11.16 18.60 -10.09
N VAL A 79 10.32 17.67 -10.57
CA VAL A 79 9.89 17.59 -11.98
C VAL A 79 8.36 17.68 -12.07
N ASP A 80 7.85 18.09 -13.24
CA ASP A 80 6.40 18.03 -13.52
C ASP A 80 5.87 16.60 -13.29
N ARG A 81 4.93 16.46 -12.34
CA ARG A 81 4.34 15.18 -11.95
C ARG A 81 3.74 14.42 -13.12
N ARG A 82 3.21 15.13 -14.12
CA ARG A 82 2.72 14.55 -15.37
C ARG A 82 3.84 13.91 -16.17
N ALA A 83 5.01 14.56 -16.25
CA ALA A 83 6.18 14.01 -16.96
C ALA A 83 6.68 12.74 -16.26
N VAL A 84 6.78 12.76 -14.91
CA VAL A 84 7.14 11.58 -14.11
C VAL A 84 6.16 10.44 -14.36
N LEU A 85 4.84 10.71 -14.31
CA LEU A 85 3.82 9.69 -14.52
C LEU A 85 3.86 9.12 -15.94
N ARG A 86 4.09 9.95 -16.95
CA ARG A 86 4.22 9.48 -18.34
C ARG A 86 5.44 8.58 -18.50
N ALA A 87 6.61 9.01 -18.03
CA ALA A 87 7.84 8.24 -18.14
C ALA A 87 7.74 6.90 -17.40
N THR A 88 7.23 6.93 -16.16
CA THR A 88 7.09 5.70 -15.34
C THR A 88 6.02 4.75 -15.87
N THR A 89 4.90 5.26 -16.38
CA THR A 89 3.88 4.41 -17.02
C THR A 89 4.38 3.85 -18.35
N ALA A 90 5.13 4.62 -19.15
CA ALA A 90 5.77 4.11 -20.36
C ALA A 90 6.77 2.98 -20.05
N GLY A 91 7.58 3.13 -19.00
CA GLY A 91 8.46 2.07 -18.53
C GLY A 91 7.70 0.80 -18.08
N GLN A 92 6.55 0.96 -17.44
CA GLN A 92 5.68 -0.18 -17.09
C GLN A 92 5.09 -0.86 -18.35
N VAL A 93 4.68 -0.09 -19.37
CA VAL A 93 4.21 -0.64 -20.66
C VAL A 93 5.31 -1.44 -21.33
N LEU A 94 6.54 -0.89 -21.37
CA LEU A 94 7.69 -1.58 -21.98
C LEU A 94 8.02 -2.87 -21.22
N ALA A 95 8.01 -2.85 -19.89
CA ALA A 95 8.23 -4.04 -19.07
C ALA A 95 7.16 -5.10 -19.33
N ALA A 96 5.89 -4.71 -19.35
CA ALA A 96 4.76 -5.63 -19.63
C ALA A 96 4.80 -6.18 -21.07
N ALA A 97 5.13 -5.35 -22.05
CA ALA A 97 5.31 -5.80 -23.45
C ALA A 97 6.52 -6.75 -23.56
N GLY A 98 7.60 -6.48 -22.83
CA GLY A 98 8.78 -7.35 -22.75
C GLY A 98 8.43 -8.72 -22.16
N LEU A 99 7.63 -8.75 -21.07
CA LEU A 99 7.12 -10.00 -20.49
C LEU A 99 6.25 -10.79 -21.47
N CYS A 100 5.39 -10.12 -22.23
CA CYS A 100 4.61 -10.75 -23.26
C CYS A 100 5.50 -11.30 -24.40
N ALA A 101 6.44 -10.49 -24.89
CA ALA A 101 7.34 -10.87 -25.98
C ALA A 101 8.24 -12.03 -25.61
N GLN A 102 8.82 -12.07 -24.39
CA GLN A 102 9.66 -13.18 -23.94
C GLN A 102 8.85 -14.48 -23.83
N ALA A 103 7.59 -14.41 -23.36
CA ALA A 103 6.72 -15.56 -23.26
C ALA A 103 6.28 -16.08 -24.63
N LEU A 104 5.95 -15.20 -25.60
CA LEU A 104 5.65 -15.56 -26.99
C LEU A 104 6.84 -16.18 -27.70
N ALA A 105 8.06 -15.71 -27.40
CA ALA A 105 9.30 -16.26 -27.95
C ALA A 105 9.75 -17.57 -27.27
N ASN A 106 8.99 -18.09 -26.31
CA ASN A 106 9.36 -19.24 -25.48
C ASN A 106 10.77 -19.10 -24.87
N ASN A 107 11.09 -17.89 -24.40
CA ASN A 107 12.39 -17.63 -23.82
C ASN A 107 12.46 -18.18 -22.39
N HIS A 108 13.41 -19.09 -22.14
CA HIS A 108 13.61 -19.75 -20.85
C HIS A 108 14.53 -18.98 -19.89
N SER A 109 14.92 -17.74 -20.21
CA SER A 109 15.79 -16.93 -19.36
C SER A 109 15.04 -16.36 -18.16
N VAL A 110 15.20 -16.98 -17.01
CA VAL A 110 14.66 -16.48 -15.72
C VAL A 110 15.25 -15.11 -15.38
N LEU A 111 16.52 -14.86 -15.73
CA LEU A 111 17.15 -13.56 -15.48
C LEU A 111 16.45 -12.44 -16.26
N LEU A 112 16.12 -12.66 -17.53
CA LEU A 112 15.37 -11.68 -18.34
C LEU A 112 14.00 -11.42 -17.74
N LEU A 113 13.28 -12.46 -17.33
CA LEU A 113 11.97 -12.35 -16.69
C LEU A 113 12.06 -11.50 -15.41
N LEU A 114 12.99 -11.83 -14.51
CA LEU A 114 13.19 -11.09 -13.25
C LEU A 114 13.65 -9.64 -13.51
N ALA A 115 14.47 -9.38 -14.53
CA ALA A 115 14.89 -8.03 -14.91
C ALA A 115 13.70 -7.19 -15.41
N LEU A 116 12.79 -7.77 -16.19
CA LEU A 116 11.57 -7.10 -16.64
C LEU A 116 10.61 -6.82 -15.49
N VAL A 117 10.48 -7.75 -14.54
CA VAL A 117 9.71 -7.55 -13.29
C VAL A 117 10.32 -6.40 -12.48
N ALA A 118 11.64 -6.39 -12.31
CA ALA A 118 12.36 -5.34 -11.58
C ALA A 118 12.18 -3.96 -12.25
N LEU A 119 12.24 -3.90 -13.59
CA LEU A 119 11.99 -2.67 -14.36
C LEU A 119 10.57 -2.15 -14.12
N GLY A 120 9.56 -3.01 -14.27
CA GLY A 120 8.14 -2.65 -14.06
C GLY A 120 7.87 -2.14 -12.65
N THR A 121 8.42 -2.85 -11.64
CA THR A 121 8.28 -2.50 -10.22
C THR A 121 9.02 -1.20 -9.90
N GLY A 122 10.23 -1.03 -10.40
CA GLY A 122 11.00 0.21 -10.24
C GLY A 122 10.28 1.43 -10.81
N CYS A 123 9.74 1.32 -12.02
CA CYS A 123 8.91 2.36 -12.63
C CYS A 123 7.65 2.64 -11.79
N SER A 124 7.00 1.60 -11.27
CA SER A 124 5.84 1.75 -10.39
C SER A 124 6.17 2.51 -9.11
N ALA A 125 7.29 2.17 -8.48
CA ALA A 125 7.77 2.79 -7.24
C ALA A 125 8.12 4.27 -7.44
N LEU A 126 8.82 4.61 -8.53
CA LEU A 126 9.14 6.01 -8.88
C LEU A 126 7.89 6.85 -9.13
N GLY A 127 6.86 6.27 -9.76
CA GLY A 127 5.60 6.97 -10.06
C GLY A 127 4.64 7.07 -8.88
N ALA A 128 4.82 6.28 -7.82
CA ALA A 128 3.86 6.17 -6.72
C ALA A 128 3.59 7.49 -5.97
N PRO A 129 4.60 8.33 -5.61
CA PRO A 129 4.35 9.59 -4.94
C PRO A 129 3.53 10.56 -5.80
N ALA A 130 3.86 10.69 -7.09
CA ALA A 130 3.11 11.52 -8.02
C ALA A 130 1.66 11.05 -8.15
N ARG A 131 1.43 9.74 -8.23
CA ARG A 131 0.10 9.12 -8.35
C ARG A 131 -0.79 9.37 -7.14
N ARG A 132 -0.22 9.31 -5.92
CA ARG A 132 -0.94 9.56 -4.65
C ARG A 132 -1.50 10.98 -4.52
N THR A 133 -0.92 11.97 -5.21
CA THR A 133 -1.38 13.36 -5.15
C THR A 133 -2.49 13.70 -6.14
N LEU A 134 -2.76 12.83 -7.13
CA LEU A 134 -3.72 13.10 -8.20
C LEU A 134 -5.16 13.30 -7.71
N PRO A 135 -5.72 12.47 -6.80
CA PRO A 135 -7.09 12.68 -6.33
C PRO A 135 -7.29 14.06 -5.71
N VAL A 136 -6.32 14.55 -4.93
CA VAL A 136 -6.39 15.87 -4.27
C VAL A 136 -6.36 17.02 -5.28
N ARG A 137 -5.70 16.83 -6.44
CA ARG A 137 -5.57 17.85 -7.48
C ARG A 137 -6.68 17.83 -8.53
N LEU A 138 -7.30 16.66 -8.73
CA LEU A 138 -8.33 16.48 -9.77
C LEU A 138 -9.76 16.63 -9.24
N LEU A 139 -9.94 16.60 -7.91
CA LEU A 139 -11.25 16.62 -7.27
C LEU A 139 -11.39 17.83 -6.36
N PRO A 140 -12.62 18.36 -6.23
CA PRO A 140 -12.97 19.32 -5.18
C PRO A 140 -12.71 18.73 -3.80
N ALA A 141 -12.37 19.58 -2.83
CA ALA A 141 -11.97 19.16 -1.47
C ALA A 141 -13.00 18.25 -0.77
N ASP A 142 -14.31 18.51 -0.99
CA ASP A 142 -15.41 17.72 -0.44
C ASP A 142 -15.57 16.32 -1.07
N GLN A 143 -14.90 16.06 -2.22
CA GLN A 143 -14.99 14.80 -2.95
C GLN A 143 -13.70 13.96 -2.89
N VAL A 144 -12.60 14.50 -2.35
CA VAL A 144 -11.32 13.80 -2.27
C VAL A 144 -11.44 12.47 -1.51
N ALA A 145 -12.12 12.48 -0.37
CA ALA A 145 -12.32 11.26 0.42
C ALA A 145 -13.08 10.18 -0.35
N ALA A 146 -14.11 10.57 -1.12
CA ALA A 146 -14.86 9.65 -1.98
C ALA A 146 -14.01 9.12 -3.13
N GLY A 147 -13.16 9.95 -3.74
CA GLY A 147 -12.22 9.55 -4.79
C GLY A 147 -11.18 8.53 -4.28
N LEU A 148 -10.63 8.74 -3.09
CA LEU A 148 -9.71 7.79 -2.45
C LEU A 148 -10.41 6.46 -2.12
N ALA A 149 -11.66 6.51 -1.63
CA ALA A 149 -12.45 5.31 -1.38
C ALA A 149 -12.70 4.49 -2.66
N LEU A 150 -13.06 5.15 -3.77
CA LEU A 150 -13.22 4.52 -5.08
C LEU A 150 -11.93 3.84 -5.55
N THR A 151 -10.77 4.51 -5.40
CA THR A 151 -9.47 3.96 -5.76
C THR A 151 -9.13 2.71 -4.93
N ASN A 152 -9.43 2.76 -3.62
CA ASN A 152 -9.19 1.61 -2.75
C ASN A 152 -10.10 0.42 -3.08
N ILE A 153 -11.37 0.66 -3.39
CA ILE A 153 -12.31 -0.40 -3.81
C ILE A 153 -11.82 -1.07 -5.09
N SER A 154 -11.35 -0.29 -6.08
CA SER A 154 -10.79 -0.84 -7.32
C SER A 154 -9.56 -1.71 -7.05
N PHE A 155 -8.68 -1.27 -6.15
CA PHE A 155 -7.50 -2.04 -5.76
C PHE A 155 -7.89 -3.38 -5.10
N GLN A 156 -8.85 -3.35 -4.17
CA GLN A 156 -9.33 -4.56 -3.51
C GLN A 156 -10.03 -5.53 -4.49
N ALA A 157 -10.82 -4.97 -5.44
CA ALA A 157 -11.44 -5.76 -6.49
C ALA A 157 -10.40 -6.42 -7.40
N ALA A 158 -9.32 -5.70 -7.76
CA ALA A 158 -8.23 -6.25 -8.55
C ALA A 158 -7.45 -7.34 -7.79
N MET A 159 -7.20 -7.15 -6.48
CA MET A 159 -6.56 -8.17 -5.65
C MET A 159 -7.39 -9.45 -5.53
N LEU A 160 -8.71 -9.35 -5.55
CA LEU A 160 -9.60 -10.50 -5.48
C LEU A 160 -9.75 -11.19 -6.85
N ALA A 161 -10.08 -10.41 -7.88
CA ALA A 161 -10.42 -10.95 -9.20
C ALA A 161 -9.19 -11.30 -10.04
N GLY A 162 -8.09 -10.55 -9.90
CA GLY A 162 -6.88 -10.73 -10.72
C GLY A 162 -6.28 -12.13 -10.63
N PRO A 163 -6.01 -12.67 -9.44
CA PRO A 163 -5.47 -14.02 -9.30
C PRO A 163 -6.40 -15.12 -9.83
N ALA A 164 -7.71 -15.01 -9.59
CA ALA A 164 -8.69 -15.96 -10.11
C ALA A 164 -8.74 -15.92 -11.65
N MET A 165 -8.74 -14.71 -12.24
CA MET A 165 -8.65 -14.52 -13.70
C MET A 165 -7.34 -15.09 -14.25
N ALA A 166 -6.22 -14.86 -13.59
CA ALA A 166 -4.92 -15.37 -13.99
C ALA A 166 -4.93 -16.90 -14.09
N GLY A 167 -5.43 -17.58 -13.05
CA GLY A 167 -5.54 -19.04 -13.04
C GLY A 167 -6.38 -19.60 -14.20
N LEU A 168 -7.48 -18.92 -14.55
CA LEU A 168 -8.33 -19.29 -15.70
C LEU A 168 -7.66 -19.01 -17.04
N ILE A 169 -7.01 -17.85 -17.18
CA ILE A 169 -6.33 -17.43 -18.40
C ILE A 169 -5.14 -18.34 -18.70
N ILE A 170 -4.29 -18.58 -17.72
CA ILE A 170 -3.11 -19.45 -17.87
C ILE A 170 -3.55 -20.87 -18.20
N ALA A 171 -4.57 -21.40 -17.53
CA ALA A 171 -5.07 -22.75 -17.79
C ALA A 171 -5.66 -22.93 -19.21
N ARG A 172 -6.06 -21.85 -19.90
CA ARG A 172 -6.71 -21.92 -21.21
C ARG A 172 -5.85 -21.42 -22.38
N TRP A 173 -4.99 -20.41 -22.13
CA TRP A 173 -4.23 -19.66 -23.14
C TRP A 173 -2.77 -19.43 -22.79
N ASP A 174 -2.28 -20.02 -21.69
CA ASP A 174 -0.91 -19.95 -21.21
C ASP A 174 -0.42 -18.55 -20.78
N PHE A 175 0.86 -18.42 -20.43
CA PHE A 175 1.50 -17.20 -19.90
C PHE A 175 1.42 -15.98 -20.84
N PRO A 176 1.63 -16.13 -22.18
CA PRO A 176 1.57 -14.98 -23.10
C PRO A 176 0.27 -14.21 -23.03
N ALA A 177 -0.87 -14.90 -22.86
CA ALA A 177 -2.17 -14.24 -22.77
C ALA A 177 -2.30 -13.39 -21.48
N ALA A 178 -1.79 -13.87 -20.35
CA ALA A 178 -1.81 -13.12 -19.10
C ALA A 178 -0.97 -11.84 -19.20
N TYR A 179 0.21 -11.92 -19.81
CA TYR A 179 1.07 -10.75 -20.03
C TYR A 179 0.51 -9.79 -21.10
N ALA A 180 -0.16 -10.29 -22.15
CA ALA A 180 -0.83 -9.46 -23.12
C ALA A 180 -1.96 -8.64 -22.49
N ILE A 181 -2.72 -9.22 -21.56
CA ILE A 181 -3.74 -8.51 -20.78
C ILE A 181 -3.10 -7.41 -19.93
N GLN A 182 -1.97 -7.69 -19.23
CA GLN A 182 -1.26 -6.65 -18.48
C GLN A 182 -0.75 -5.54 -19.40
N ALA A 183 -0.12 -5.88 -20.52
CA ALA A 183 0.45 -4.90 -21.45
C ALA A 183 -0.65 -3.98 -22.03
N THR A 184 -1.76 -4.56 -22.49
CA THR A 184 -2.90 -3.80 -23.03
C THR A 184 -3.58 -2.95 -21.95
N ALA A 185 -3.78 -3.48 -20.75
CA ALA A 185 -4.36 -2.77 -19.62
C ALA A 185 -3.49 -1.58 -19.18
N THR A 186 -2.17 -1.77 -19.15
CA THR A 186 -1.22 -0.70 -18.78
C THR A 186 -1.10 0.34 -19.90
N ALA A 187 -1.11 -0.08 -21.17
CA ALA A 187 -1.17 0.81 -22.33
C ALA A 187 -2.46 1.65 -22.33
N PHE A 188 -3.60 1.04 -21.99
CA PHE A 188 -4.86 1.76 -21.82
C PHE A 188 -4.77 2.80 -20.69
N SER A 189 -4.16 2.47 -19.56
CA SER A 189 -3.90 3.43 -18.48
C SER A 189 -3.00 4.57 -18.93
N MET A 190 -2.04 4.32 -19.82
CA MET A 190 -1.17 5.36 -20.39
C MET A 190 -1.96 6.41 -21.18
N LEU A 191 -3.03 6.04 -21.88
CA LEU A 191 -3.89 6.99 -22.59
C LEU A 191 -4.53 7.99 -21.61
N ALA A 192 -4.96 7.53 -20.42
CA ALA A 192 -5.49 8.41 -19.38
C ALA A 192 -4.40 9.36 -18.84
N VAL A 193 -3.18 8.85 -18.62
CA VAL A 193 -2.04 9.66 -18.14
C VAL A 193 -1.61 10.71 -19.17
N ILE A 194 -1.66 10.40 -20.47
CA ILE A 194 -1.34 11.37 -21.53
C ILE A 194 -2.33 12.54 -21.55
N ARG A 195 -3.60 12.29 -21.25
CA ARG A 195 -4.68 13.29 -21.26
C ARG A 195 -4.70 14.15 -20.00
N LEU A 196 -3.90 13.84 -18.96
CA LEU A 196 -3.82 14.67 -17.76
C LEU A 196 -3.38 16.10 -18.08
N PRO A 197 -3.96 17.13 -17.45
CA PRO A 197 -3.49 18.50 -17.56
C PRO A 197 -2.06 18.64 -17.01
N ALA A 198 -1.34 19.67 -17.43
CA ALA A 198 -0.02 19.98 -16.88
C ALA A 198 -0.15 20.28 -15.37
N MET A 199 0.67 19.64 -14.56
CA MET A 199 0.65 19.75 -13.10
C MET A 199 2.03 20.17 -12.60
N ARG A 200 2.41 21.40 -12.89
CA ARG A 200 3.66 21.96 -12.35
C ARG A 200 3.58 21.96 -10.82
N PRO A 201 4.69 21.74 -10.12
CA PRO A 201 4.76 22.02 -8.70
C PRO A 201 4.28 23.46 -8.49
N GLU A 202 3.28 23.69 -7.65
CA GLU A 202 2.97 25.03 -7.20
C GLU A 202 4.24 25.54 -6.56
N GLY A 203 4.75 26.68 -7.05
CA GLY A 203 6.04 27.18 -6.68
C GLY A 203 6.27 27.04 -5.19
N THR A 204 7.21 26.22 -4.82
CA THR A 204 7.84 26.33 -3.53
C THR A 204 8.43 27.73 -3.52
N GLY A 205 7.65 28.66 -2.95
CA GLY A 205 8.19 29.97 -2.63
C GLY A 205 9.54 29.69 -1.95
N ALA A 206 10.56 30.37 -2.40
CA ALA A 206 11.98 30.18 -2.06
C ALA A 206 12.31 30.27 -0.55
N ALA A 207 11.34 30.02 0.33
CA ALA A 207 11.45 30.20 1.77
C ALA A 207 11.72 28.92 2.57
N ASP A 208 11.69 27.71 1.98
CA ASP A 208 12.01 26.51 2.78
C ASP A 208 12.90 25.48 2.03
N GLY A 209 13.85 26.00 1.27
CA GLY A 209 14.77 25.26 0.42
C GLY A 209 15.86 24.49 1.15
N ARG A 210 15.64 23.90 2.30
CA ARG A 210 16.57 22.97 2.96
C ARG A 210 15.88 22.08 3.99
N ARG A 211 14.78 21.44 3.67
CA ARG A 211 14.46 20.23 4.45
C ARG A 211 15.37 19.10 3.95
N ARG A 212 16.60 19.10 4.47
CA ARG A 212 17.44 17.90 4.44
C ARG A 212 16.57 16.74 4.90
N PRO A 213 16.67 15.55 4.29
CA PRO A 213 16.05 14.36 4.82
C PRO A 213 16.59 14.18 6.26
N GLU A 214 15.86 14.71 7.23
CA GLU A 214 16.27 14.61 8.62
C GLU A 214 16.15 13.14 9.02
N ARG A 215 17.29 12.52 9.23
CA ARG A 215 17.53 11.13 9.62
C ARG A 215 16.90 10.74 10.98
N GLY A 216 15.68 11.16 11.30
CA GLY A 216 15.09 11.02 12.63
C GLY A 216 13.98 9.98 12.81
N GLY A 217 13.43 9.39 11.73
CA GLY A 217 12.29 8.47 11.85
C GLY A 217 12.60 7.22 12.67
N TRP A 218 13.69 6.54 12.38
CA TRP A 218 14.15 5.35 13.09
C TRP A 218 14.42 5.63 14.57
N ARG A 219 15.02 6.79 14.90
CA ARG A 219 15.32 7.17 16.29
C ARG A 219 14.05 7.32 17.12
N ILE A 220 12.97 7.82 16.53
CA ILE A 220 11.67 7.97 17.21
C ILE A 220 11.03 6.60 17.41
N VAL A 221 11.03 5.76 16.37
CA VAL A 221 10.52 4.40 16.46
C VAL A 221 11.22 3.64 17.59
N LEU A 222 12.56 3.65 17.62
CA LEU A 222 13.35 2.93 18.62
C LEU A 222 13.18 3.48 20.06
N ARG A 223 12.87 4.78 20.21
CA ARG A 223 12.65 5.39 21.53
C ARG A 223 11.25 5.14 22.10
N ARG A 224 10.29 4.71 21.28
CA ARG A 224 8.93 4.44 21.74
C ARG A 224 8.64 2.94 21.69
N PRO A 225 8.55 2.27 22.84
CA PRO A 225 8.35 0.82 22.91
C PRO A 225 7.12 0.33 22.14
N THR A 226 6.01 1.08 22.16
CA THR A 226 4.79 0.76 21.40
C THR A 226 5.04 0.75 19.90
N LEU A 227 5.77 1.74 19.36
CA LEU A 227 6.04 1.85 17.92
C LEU A 227 6.98 0.74 17.43
N TRP A 228 8.13 0.56 18.10
CA TRP A 228 9.05 -0.50 17.66
C TRP A 228 8.45 -1.89 17.84
N GLY A 229 7.69 -2.12 18.91
CA GLY A 229 7.01 -3.39 19.13
C GLY A 229 5.98 -3.70 18.04
N ALA A 230 5.20 -2.70 17.62
CA ALA A 230 4.24 -2.84 16.54
C ALA A 230 4.93 -3.16 15.20
N MET A 231 6.06 -2.49 14.91
CA MET A 231 6.83 -2.71 13.68
C MET A 231 7.60 -4.03 13.67
N VAL A 232 8.17 -4.44 14.82
CA VAL A 232 8.83 -5.76 14.96
C VAL A 232 7.82 -6.89 14.82
N THR A 233 6.60 -6.72 15.34
CA THR A 233 5.52 -7.70 15.15
C THR A 233 5.23 -7.89 13.65
N ASP A 234 5.09 -6.82 12.88
CA ASP A 234 4.87 -6.86 11.44
C ASP A 234 6.04 -7.48 10.68
N LEU A 235 7.26 -7.04 11.00
CA LEU A 235 8.46 -7.61 10.40
C LEU A 235 8.60 -9.11 10.71
N SER A 236 8.23 -9.54 11.93
CA SER A 236 8.27 -10.96 12.29
C SER A 236 7.29 -11.80 11.49
N THR A 237 6.06 -11.32 11.28
CA THR A 237 5.07 -12.02 10.45
C THR A 237 5.51 -12.09 9.00
N THR A 238 5.91 -10.99 8.42
CA THR A 238 6.23 -10.91 7.00
C THR A 238 7.58 -11.57 6.66
N LEU A 239 8.62 -11.38 7.47
CA LEU A 239 9.93 -11.98 7.24
C LEU A 239 9.94 -13.50 7.50
N LEU A 240 9.25 -13.95 8.56
CA LEU A 240 9.31 -15.35 8.98
C LEU A 240 8.24 -16.23 8.33
N ALA A 241 7.08 -15.70 7.98
CA ALA A 241 5.94 -16.49 7.56
C ALA A 241 5.33 -16.10 6.21
N MET A 242 6.04 -15.39 5.31
CA MET A 242 5.48 -15.04 4.00
C MET A 242 5.37 -16.27 3.10
N PRO A 243 4.16 -16.63 2.59
CA PRO A 243 3.93 -17.91 1.93
C PRO A 243 4.02 -17.84 0.39
N ILE A 244 4.01 -16.65 -0.24
CA ILE A 244 3.70 -16.50 -1.67
C ILE A 244 4.67 -17.29 -2.56
N ALA A 245 5.97 -17.24 -2.27
CA ALA A 245 6.97 -17.96 -3.03
C ALA A 245 6.83 -19.51 -2.95
N LEU A 246 6.13 -20.00 -1.94
CA LEU A 246 5.92 -21.44 -1.72
C LEU A 246 4.63 -21.99 -2.32
N LEU A 247 3.70 -21.10 -2.72
CA LEU A 247 2.40 -21.50 -3.24
C LEU A 247 2.48 -22.39 -4.49
N PRO A 248 3.38 -22.13 -5.48
CA PRO A 248 3.54 -23.02 -6.63
C PRO A 248 4.01 -24.43 -6.22
N LEU A 249 4.98 -24.53 -5.32
CA LEU A 249 5.49 -25.81 -4.84
C LEU A 249 4.41 -26.60 -4.07
N VAL A 250 3.65 -25.94 -3.20
CA VAL A 250 2.50 -26.58 -2.50
C VAL A 250 1.44 -27.04 -3.50
N ASN A 251 1.16 -26.20 -4.51
CA ASN A 251 0.22 -26.53 -5.58
C ASN A 251 0.68 -27.76 -6.37
N GLU A 252 1.96 -27.83 -6.72
CA GLU A 252 2.54 -28.98 -7.44
C GLU A 252 2.44 -30.28 -6.63
N ILE A 253 2.92 -30.26 -5.38
CA ILE A 253 3.02 -31.45 -4.55
C ILE A 253 1.65 -32.00 -4.14
N ARG A 254 0.66 -31.12 -3.87
CA ARG A 254 -0.62 -31.55 -3.28
C ARG A 254 -1.81 -31.46 -4.22
N PHE A 255 -1.74 -30.59 -5.24
CA PHE A 255 -2.90 -30.27 -6.08
C PHE A 255 -2.62 -30.41 -7.57
N GLY A 256 -1.51 -31.11 -7.94
CA GLY A 256 -1.18 -31.46 -9.31
C GLY A 256 -0.82 -30.29 -10.21
N GLY A 257 -0.31 -29.19 -9.65
CA GLY A 257 0.21 -28.05 -10.42
C GLY A 257 -0.83 -27.21 -11.16
N ASN A 258 -2.14 -27.38 -10.87
CA ASN A 258 -3.20 -26.70 -11.63
C ASN A 258 -3.13 -25.18 -11.44
N PRO A 259 -2.99 -24.37 -12.52
CA PRO A 259 -2.94 -22.90 -12.42
C PRO A 259 -4.19 -22.27 -11.79
N ARG A 260 -5.37 -22.93 -11.94
CA ARG A 260 -6.60 -22.47 -11.29
C ARG A 260 -6.49 -22.52 -9.76
N THR A 261 -5.88 -23.58 -9.22
CA THR A 261 -5.69 -23.75 -7.78
C THR A 261 -4.72 -22.68 -7.25
N LEU A 262 -3.64 -22.36 -7.99
CA LEU A 262 -2.73 -21.27 -7.62
C LEU A 262 -3.46 -19.91 -7.58
N GLY A 263 -4.31 -19.64 -8.56
CA GLY A 263 -5.16 -18.44 -8.56
C GLY A 263 -6.12 -18.40 -7.37
N LEU A 264 -6.73 -19.55 -7.01
CA LEU A 264 -7.63 -19.66 -5.86
C LEU A 264 -6.90 -19.42 -4.52
N PHE A 265 -5.65 -19.85 -4.35
CA PHE A 265 -4.87 -19.59 -3.15
C PHE A 265 -4.73 -18.09 -2.88
N LEU A 266 -4.33 -17.32 -3.89
CA LEU A 266 -4.18 -15.87 -3.78
C LEU A 266 -5.52 -15.16 -3.62
N SER A 267 -6.56 -15.64 -4.31
CA SER A 267 -7.92 -15.11 -4.14
C SER A 267 -8.48 -15.38 -2.74
N ALA A 268 -8.17 -16.53 -2.13
CA ALA A 268 -8.60 -16.86 -0.76
C ALA A 268 -8.02 -15.86 0.26
N VAL A 269 -6.74 -15.50 0.13
CA VAL A 269 -6.13 -14.44 0.96
C VAL A 269 -6.89 -13.12 0.80
N ALA A 270 -7.20 -12.74 -0.45
CA ALA A 270 -7.93 -11.49 -0.72
C ALA A 270 -9.37 -11.52 -0.16
N VAL A 271 -10.08 -12.64 -0.25
CA VAL A 271 -11.43 -12.81 0.35
C VAL A 271 -11.37 -12.58 1.85
N GLY A 272 -10.40 -13.19 2.54
CA GLY A 272 -10.20 -12.99 3.97
C GLY A 272 -9.93 -11.54 4.31
N GLY A 273 -9.02 -10.89 3.58
CA GLY A 273 -8.67 -9.48 3.76
C GLY A 273 -9.86 -8.53 3.56
N ILE A 274 -10.65 -8.73 2.50
CA ILE A 274 -11.85 -7.93 2.22
C ILE A 274 -12.89 -8.12 3.32
N THR A 275 -13.13 -9.36 3.76
CA THR A 275 -14.10 -9.67 4.82
C THR A 275 -13.70 -8.96 6.12
N ALA A 276 -12.43 -9.05 6.53
CA ALA A 276 -11.92 -8.35 7.70
C ALA A 276 -11.96 -6.82 7.53
N GLY A 277 -11.67 -6.31 6.33
CA GLY A 277 -11.77 -4.89 5.99
C GLY A 277 -13.19 -4.34 6.16
N LEU A 278 -14.20 -5.08 5.72
CA LEU A 278 -15.61 -4.73 5.90
C LEU A 278 -16.01 -4.71 7.39
N LEU A 279 -15.42 -5.61 8.19
CA LEU A 279 -15.64 -5.71 9.63
C LEU A 279 -14.71 -4.78 10.45
N SER A 280 -13.81 -4.03 9.81
CA SER A 280 -12.79 -3.21 10.48
C SER A 280 -13.39 -2.16 11.42
N GLY A 281 -14.57 -1.62 11.10
CA GLY A 281 -15.30 -0.71 11.98
C GLY A 281 -15.67 -1.31 13.34
N THR A 282 -15.80 -2.64 13.44
CA THR A 282 -16.00 -3.36 14.71
C THR A 282 -14.68 -3.57 15.44
N VAL A 283 -13.63 -3.93 14.68
CA VAL A 283 -12.28 -4.19 15.22
C VAL A 283 -11.67 -2.93 15.83
N THR A 284 -11.81 -1.78 15.18
CA THR A 284 -11.30 -0.49 15.66
C THR A 284 -12.01 0.02 16.93
N ARG A 285 -13.17 -0.51 17.28
CA ARG A 285 -13.88 -0.20 18.54
C ARG A 285 -13.31 -0.96 19.75
N TRP A 286 -12.51 -1.97 19.54
CA TRP A 286 -11.88 -2.69 20.64
C TRP A 286 -10.82 -1.84 21.32
N ARG A 287 -11.02 -1.65 22.63
CA ARG A 287 -10.19 -0.73 23.44
C ARG A 287 -8.74 -1.18 23.59
N ARG A 288 -8.43 -2.45 23.37
CA ARG A 288 -7.10 -3.05 23.57
C ARG A 288 -6.39 -3.25 22.23
N GLY A 289 -6.10 -2.15 21.52
CA GLY A 289 -5.52 -2.17 20.15
C GLY A 289 -4.21 -2.97 20.06
N GLY A 290 -3.34 -2.88 21.06
CA GLY A 290 -2.09 -3.64 21.05
C GLY A 290 -2.29 -5.16 21.14
N LEU A 291 -3.24 -5.62 21.98
CA LEU A 291 -3.58 -7.05 22.04
C LEU A 291 -4.23 -7.54 20.76
N VAL A 292 -5.08 -6.72 20.12
CA VAL A 292 -5.70 -7.06 18.83
C VAL A 292 -4.63 -7.26 17.76
N GLN A 293 -3.65 -6.36 17.67
CA GLN A 293 -2.55 -6.51 16.72
C GLN A 293 -1.74 -7.78 16.98
N LEU A 294 -1.32 -8.04 18.22
CA LEU A 294 -0.56 -9.23 18.59
C LEU A 294 -1.32 -10.52 18.33
N SER A 295 -2.62 -10.57 18.69
CA SER A 295 -3.46 -11.76 18.43
C SER A 295 -3.67 -12.00 16.94
N ALA A 296 -3.92 -10.95 16.15
CA ALA A 296 -4.05 -11.06 14.70
C ALA A 296 -2.75 -11.59 14.06
N ALA A 297 -1.60 -11.05 14.47
CA ALA A 297 -0.31 -11.53 14.01
C ALA A 297 -0.05 -13.01 14.37
N CYS A 298 -0.44 -13.45 15.58
CA CYS A 298 -0.37 -14.88 15.96
C CYS A 298 -1.30 -15.73 15.10
N ILE A 299 -2.54 -15.28 14.85
CA ILE A 299 -3.50 -15.99 13.99
C ILE A 299 -2.94 -16.15 12.57
N TRP A 300 -2.30 -15.09 12.01
CA TRP A 300 -1.59 -15.18 10.74
C TRP A 300 -0.57 -16.31 10.72
N GLY A 301 0.35 -16.34 11.70
CA GLY A 301 1.39 -17.38 11.79
C GLY A 301 0.82 -18.78 11.93
N LEU A 302 -0.19 -18.96 12.81
CA LEU A 302 -0.86 -20.24 12.99
C LEU A 302 -1.62 -20.70 11.74
N ALA A 303 -2.33 -19.79 11.08
CA ALA A 303 -3.04 -20.09 9.85
C ALA A 303 -2.11 -20.57 8.74
N LEU A 304 -0.91 -19.99 8.62
CA LEU A 304 0.09 -20.43 7.65
C LEU A 304 0.76 -21.75 8.05
N ALA A 305 0.98 -22.00 9.34
CA ALA A 305 1.42 -23.31 9.81
C ALA A 305 0.39 -24.39 9.49
N CYS A 306 -0.89 -24.10 9.74
CA CYS A 306 -2.00 -25.00 9.38
C CYS A 306 -2.11 -25.20 7.86
N PHE A 307 -1.92 -24.16 7.05
CA PHE A 307 -1.85 -24.27 5.59
C PHE A 307 -0.73 -25.21 5.16
N GLY A 308 0.44 -25.14 5.81
CA GLY A 308 1.56 -26.05 5.58
C GLY A 308 1.22 -27.52 5.84
N LEU A 309 0.22 -27.82 6.68
CA LEU A 309 -0.26 -29.16 7.01
C LEU A 309 -1.56 -29.55 6.28
N ALA A 310 -2.26 -28.59 5.65
CA ALA A 310 -3.55 -28.82 5.03
C ALA A 310 -3.42 -29.68 3.76
N GLU A 311 -4.02 -30.87 3.76
CA GLU A 311 -4.09 -31.74 2.59
C GLU A 311 -5.28 -31.43 1.68
N PRO A 312 -6.54 -31.28 2.20
CA PRO A 312 -7.68 -30.99 1.36
C PRO A 312 -7.72 -29.51 0.95
N LEU A 313 -8.11 -29.26 -0.30
CA LEU A 313 -8.15 -27.92 -0.90
C LEU A 313 -9.00 -26.91 -0.10
N TRP A 314 -10.17 -27.34 0.37
CA TRP A 314 -11.06 -26.47 1.15
C TRP A 314 -10.40 -25.97 2.45
N LEU A 315 -9.62 -26.84 3.11
CA LEU A 315 -8.89 -26.48 4.34
C LEU A 315 -7.75 -25.52 4.02
N ALA A 316 -6.99 -25.78 2.94
CA ALA A 316 -5.94 -24.89 2.47
C ALA A 316 -6.48 -23.50 2.16
N LEU A 317 -7.59 -23.40 1.41
CA LEU A 317 -8.26 -22.12 1.11
C LEU A 317 -8.79 -21.43 2.38
N GLY A 318 -9.36 -22.20 3.32
CA GLY A 318 -9.81 -21.70 4.61
C GLY A 318 -8.68 -21.11 5.45
N CYS A 319 -7.53 -21.80 5.54
CA CYS A 319 -6.34 -21.29 6.23
C CYS A 319 -5.81 -19.99 5.60
N LEU A 320 -5.75 -19.92 4.27
CA LEU A 320 -5.31 -18.72 3.56
C LEU A 320 -6.29 -17.55 3.72
N ALA A 321 -7.60 -17.82 3.74
CA ALA A 321 -8.61 -16.79 4.02
C ALA A 321 -8.48 -16.25 5.46
N VAL A 322 -8.28 -17.13 6.44
CA VAL A 322 -8.04 -16.73 7.84
C VAL A 322 -6.75 -15.92 7.94
N ALA A 323 -5.68 -16.33 7.25
CA ALA A 323 -4.43 -15.57 7.18
C ALA A 323 -4.68 -14.17 6.62
N GLY A 324 -5.33 -14.03 5.46
CA GLY A 324 -5.62 -12.73 4.86
C GLY A 324 -6.50 -11.83 5.75
N ALA A 325 -7.46 -12.40 6.48
CA ALA A 325 -8.26 -11.67 7.45
C ALA A 325 -7.40 -11.16 8.62
N ALA A 326 -6.54 -12.01 9.17
CA ALA A 326 -5.64 -11.69 10.27
C ALA A 326 -4.63 -10.62 9.88
N ASP A 327 -4.05 -10.69 8.66
CA ASP A 327 -3.15 -9.68 8.12
C ASP A 327 -3.84 -8.30 8.06
N THR A 328 -5.03 -8.23 7.49
CA THR A 328 -5.79 -6.98 7.38
C THR A 328 -6.06 -6.37 8.76
N VAL A 329 -6.46 -7.18 9.74
CA VAL A 329 -6.68 -6.72 11.13
C VAL A 329 -5.37 -6.18 11.73
N SER A 330 -4.25 -6.88 11.53
CA SER A 330 -2.93 -6.47 12.02
C SER A 330 -2.50 -5.15 11.40
N VAL A 331 -2.59 -5.01 10.08
CA VAL A 331 -2.23 -3.79 9.34
C VAL A 331 -3.07 -2.59 9.77
N VAL A 332 -4.40 -2.74 9.87
CA VAL A 332 -5.31 -1.65 10.27
C VAL A 332 -5.02 -1.20 11.70
N THR A 333 -4.86 -2.14 12.63
CA THR A 333 -4.58 -1.80 14.04
C THR A 333 -3.20 -1.18 14.23
N ARG A 334 -2.18 -1.69 13.52
CA ARG A 334 -0.83 -1.13 13.51
C ARG A 334 -0.82 0.30 12.96
N SER A 335 -1.40 0.52 11.78
CA SER A 335 -1.43 1.85 11.16
C SER A 335 -2.17 2.87 12.03
N ALA A 336 -3.26 2.47 12.69
CA ALA A 336 -3.96 3.32 13.65
C ALA A 336 -3.09 3.66 14.86
N LEU A 337 -2.39 2.67 15.45
CA LEU A 337 -1.46 2.85 16.56
C LEU A 337 -0.31 3.80 16.17
N VAL A 338 0.31 3.56 15.03
CA VAL A 338 1.43 4.38 14.53
C VAL A 338 1.00 5.83 14.36
N GLN A 339 -0.18 6.08 13.79
CA GLN A 339 -0.69 7.45 13.59
C GLN A 339 -1.00 8.15 14.92
N GLN A 340 -1.53 7.43 15.91
CA GLN A 340 -1.90 8.00 17.22
C GLN A 340 -0.70 8.25 18.14
N GLU A 341 0.27 7.34 18.12
CA GLU A 341 1.48 7.43 18.95
C GLU A 341 2.54 8.39 18.37
N THR A 342 2.42 8.77 17.09
CA THR A 342 3.43 9.61 16.44
C THR A 342 3.01 11.07 16.46
N PRO A 343 3.83 11.98 17.06
CA PRO A 343 3.59 13.41 17.00
C PRO A 343 3.55 13.93 15.56
N ASP A 344 2.71 14.94 15.28
CA ASP A 344 2.45 15.45 13.94
C ASP A 344 3.72 15.82 13.16
N ALA A 345 4.70 16.44 13.85
CA ALA A 345 5.99 16.82 13.27
C ALA A 345 6.83 15.64 12.73
N TYR A 346 6.51 14.41 13.13
CA TYR A 346 7.29 13.21 12.81
C TYR A 346 6.50 12.16 12.03
N ARG A 347 5.20 12.38 11.77
CA ARG A 347 4.32 11.39 11.09
C ARG A 347 4.88 10.94 9.76
N GLY A 348 5.33 11.86 8.91
CA GLY A 348 5.89 11.49 7.61
C GLY A 348 7.12 10.60 7.71
N ARG A 349 7.98 10.85 8.70
CA ARG A 349 9.22 10.08 8.91
C ARG A 349 8.94 8.66 9.43
N VAL A 350 8.01 8.54 10.37
CA VAL A 350 7.62 7.23 10.93
C VAL A 350 6.85 6.42 9.88
N SER A 351 5.98 7.07 9.10
CA SER A 351 5.28 6.42 7.98
C SER A 351 6.24 5.93 6.89
N SER A 352 7.35 6.63 6.66
CA SER A 352 8.39 6.14 5.73
C SER A 352 9.07 4.87 6.24
N VAL A 353 9.34 4.79 7.55
CA VAL A 353 9.89 3.57 8.17
C VAL A 353 8.89 2.42 8.09
N GLU A 354 7.62 2.69 8.43
CA GLU A 354 6.53 1.72 8.30
C GLU A 354 6.40 1.19 6.87
N HIS A 355 6.48 2.08 5.88
CA HIS A 355 6.41 1.69 4.48
C HIS A 355 7.59 0.81 4.05
N VAL A 356 8.82 1.15 4.47
CA VAL A 356 10.01 0.32 4.16
C VAL A 356 9.87 -1.08 4.75
N ILE A 357 9.43 -1.19 6.00
CA ILE A 357 9.20 -2.48 6.66
C ILE A 357 8.10 -3.27 5.95
N GLY A 358 6.96 -2.61 5.65
CA GLY A 358 5.82 -3.25 4.99
C GLY A 358 6.09 -3.72 3.57
N VAL A 359 7.12 -3.19 2.90
CA VAL A 359 7.55 -3.62 1.56
C VAL A 359 8.69 -4.62 1.61
N ALA A 360 9.75 -4.30 2.36
CA ALA A 360 10.94 -5.14 2.40
C ALA A 360 10.70 -6.46 3.17
N GLY A 361 9.88 -6.42 4.21
CA GLY A 361 9.57 -7.60 5.03
C GLY A 361 9.01 -8.76 4.22
N PRO A 362 7.88 -8.59 3.50
CA PRO A 362 7.28 -9.63 2.67
C PRO A 362 8.24 -10.19 1.61
N GLU A 363 8.99 -9.33 0.94
CA GLU A 363 9.87 -9.73 -0.16
C GLU A 363 11.09 -10.53 0.34
N LEU A 364 11.70 -10.10 1.44
CA LEU A 364 12.76 -10.87 2.11
C LEU A 364 12.20 -12.17 2.70
N GLY A 365 10.96 -12.16 3.21
CA GLY A 365 10.28 -13.34 3.72
C GLY A 365 10.02 -14.38 2.63
N ASN A 366 9.59 -13.96 1.44
CA ASN A 366 9.44 -14.83 0.27
C ASN A 366 10.77 -15.47 -0.12
N PHE A 367 11.86 -14.69 -0.19
CA PHE A 367 13.17 -15.22 -0.50
C PHE A 367 13.67 -16.21 0.56
N ARG A 368 13.55 -15.85 1.87
CA ARG A 368 13.88 -16.75 2.97
C ARG A 368 13.06 -18.05 2.91
N GLY A 369 11.75 -17.93 2.69
CA GLY A 369 10.85 -19.08 2.58
C GLY A 369 11.29 -20.03 1.48
N GLY A 370 11.66 -19.49 0.31
CA GLY A 370 12.21 -20.26 -0.81
C GLY A 370 13.52 -20.97 -0.47
N LEU A 371 14.46 -20.30 0.21
CA LEU A 371 15.72 -20.90 0.66
C LEU A 371 15.50 -22.07 1.64
N VAL A 372 14.63 -21.88 2.65
CA VAL A 372 14.32 -22.94 3.62
C VAL A 372 13.65 -24.13 2.94
N ALA A 373 12.69 -23.86 2.04
CA ALA A 373 11.98 -24.91 1.33
C ALA A 373 12.87 -25.72 0.39
N SER A 374 13.87 -25.08 -0.24
CA SER A 374 14.84 -25.78 -1.11
C SER A 374 15.77 -26.71 -0.33
N ALA A 375 16.09 -26.35 0.92
CA ALA A 375 16.91 -27.17 1.80
C ALA A 375 16.12 -28.28 2.54
N THR A 376 14.79 -28.16 2.57
CA THR A 376 13.92 -29.06 3.34
C THR A 376 12.68 -29.49 2.53
N SER A 377 11.55 -28.80 2.76
CA SER A 377 10.30 -28.96 2.00
C SER A 377 9.40 -27.73 2.18
N ALA A 378 8.43 -27.52 1.27
CA ALA A 378 7.47 -26.43 1.41
C ALA A 378 6.60 -26.54 2.68
N PRO A 379 6.04 -27.71 3.02
CA PRO A 379 5.30 -27.86 4.28
C PRO A 379 6.13 -27.52 5.52
N PHE A 380 7.38 -28.01 5.57
CA PHE A 380 8.28 -27.70 6.68
C PHE A 380 8.60 -26.21 6.76
N SER A 381 8.91 -25.56 5.64
CA SER A 381 9.20 -24.12 5.59
C SER A 381 8.00 -23.28 6.06
N LEU A 382 6.77 -23.66 5.70
CA LEU A 382 5.53 -22.98 6.12
C LEU A 382 5.26 -23.17 7.62
N VAL A 383 5.38 -24.39 8.12
CA VAL A 383 5.19 -24.70 9.55
C VAL A 383 6.25 -24.01 10.39
N LEU A 384 7.53 -24.14 10.01
CA LEU A 384 8.64 -23.49 10.71
C LEU A 384 8.45 -21.95 10.69
N GLY A 385 8.12 -21.38 9.53
CA GLY A 385 7.88 -19.96 9.37
C GLY A 385 6.73 -19.46 10.24
N GLY A 386 5.59 -20.13 10.18
CA GLY A 386 4.42 -19.79 10.97
C GLY A 386 4.66 -19.88 12.48
N LEU A 387 5.26 -20.98 12.95
CA LEU A 387 5.57 -21.17 14.37
C LEU A 387 6.67 -20.23 14.87
N SER A 388 7.70 -19.97 14.07
CA SER A 388 8.75 -19.00 14.44
C SER A 388 8.19 -17.56 14.51
N ALA A 389 7.26 -17.20 13.64
CA ALA A 389 6.56 -15.93 13.73
C ALA A 389 5.73 -15.83 15.03
N VAL A 390 4.97 -16.88 15.37
CA VAL A 390 4.20 -16.94 16.62
C VAL A 390 5.11 -16.80 17.83
N LEU A 391 6.24 -17.50 17.84
CA LEU A 391 7.23 -17.41 18.90
C LEU A 391 7.81 -15.99 19.03
N ALA A 392 8.19 -15.37 17.91
CA ALA A 392 8.70 -14.00 17.90
C ALA A 392 7.64 -13.01 18.44
N ILE A 393 6.38 -13.17 18.05
CA ILE A 393 5.28 -12.34 18.54
C ILE A 393 5.03 -12.58 20.03
N ALA A 394 5.12 -13.82 20.50
CA ALA A 394 5.00 -14.14 21.92
C ALA A 394 6.14 -13.46 22.73
N VAL A 395 7.38 -13.48 22.22
CA VAL A 395 8.50 -12.75 22.82
C VAL A 395 8.20 -11.24 22.88
N VAL A 396 7.73 -10.65 21.77
CA VAL A 396 7.33 -9.22 21.77
C VAL A 396 6.21 -8.97 22.79
N ALA A 397 5.21 -9.85 22.87
CA ALA A 397 4.11 -9.70 23.81
C ALA A 397 4.56 -9.77 25.27
N VAL A 398 5.56 -10.59 25.59
CA VAL A 398 6.11 -10.71 26.96
C VAL A 398 7.01 -9.53 27.27
N THR A 399 7.93 -9.17 26.37
CA THR A 399 8.97 -8.15 26.64
C THR A 399 8.47 -6.72 26.46
N ASN A 400 7.42 -6.50 25.65
CA ASN A 400 6.88 -5.17 25.35
C ASN A 400 5.53 -4.93 26.06
N ALA A 401 5.60 -4.73 27.37
CA ALA A 401 4.41 -4.40 28.19
C ALA A 401 3.67 -3.14 27.70
N PRO A 402 4.33 -2.04 27.23
CA PRO A 402 3.64 -0.88 26.67
C PRO A 402 2.75 -1.20 25.46
N LEU A 403 3.22 -2.04 24.51
CA LEU A 403 2.38 -2.47 23.37
C LEU A 403 1.20 -3.33 23.84
N ARG A 404 1.44 -4.28 24.73
CA ARG A 404 0.39 -5.15 25.28
C ARG A 404 -0.68 -4.37 26.04
N ALA A 405 -0.27 -3.33 26.79
CA ALA A 405 -1.17 -2.47 27.55
C ALA A 405 -1.82 -1.36 26.71
N TYR A 406 -1.39 -1.19 25.44
CA TYR A 406 -1.87 -0.11 24.59
C TYR A 406 -3.39 -0.17 24.40
N ARG A 407 -4.05 0.95 24.72
CA ARG A 407 -5.49 1.13 24.55
C ARG A 407 -5.77 2.22 23.53
N THR A 408 -6.60 1.90 22.57
CA THR A 408 -7.10 2.90 21.61
C THR A 408 -7.90 3.96 22.36
N PRO A 409 -7.59 5.27 22.22
CA PRO A 409 -8.32 6.33 22.90
C PRO A 409 -9.82 6.26 22.56
N SER A 410 -10.67 6.17 23.60
CA SER A 410 -12.14 6.27 23.44
C SER A 410 -12.49 7.72 23.12
N GLY A 411 -12.81 8.03 21.88
CA GLY A 411 -13.25 9.37 21.51
C GLY A 411 -12.49 10.01 20.36
N ALA A 412 -11.76 9.24 19.57
CA ALA A 412 -11.22 9.77 18.34
C ALA A 412 -12.35 10.08 17.35
N ALA A 413 -12.58 11.40 17.25
CA ALA A 413 -13.12 12.11 16.12
C ALA A 413 -14.62 12.01 15.84
N LYS A 414 -15.39 12.81 16.52
CA LYS A 414 -16.17 13.77 15.71
C LYS A 414 -15.13 14.59 14.93
N PRO A 415 -15.22 14.70 13.61
CA PRO A 415 -14.53 15.78 12.90
C PRO A 415 -15.10 17.07 13.47
N THR A 416 -14.28 17.83 14.18
CA THR A 416 -14.59 19.22 14.48
C THR A 416 -14.61 19.95 13.14
N ALA A 417 -15.80 20.01 12.57
CA ALA A 417 -16.16 21.04 11.62
C ALA A 417 -16.26 22.34 12.45
N SER A 418 -15.13 23.01 12.61
CA SER A 418 -15.09 24.42 12.98
C SER A 418 -13.64 24.89 13.04
N GLY A 419 -13.08 25.10 11.89
CA GLY A 419 -12.01 26.07 11.69
C GLY A 419 -12.64 27.33 11.08
N VAL A 420 -13.72 27.81 11.67
CA VAL A 420 -14.05 29.23 11.55
C VAL A 420 -13.08 29.93 12.46
N VAL A 421 -12.07 30.53 11.88
CA VAL A 421 -11.24 31.53 12.54
C VAL A 421 -12.17 32.69 12.87
N GLU A 422 -12.69 32.74 14.10
CA GLU A 422 -13.22 33.98 14.67
C GLU A 422 -12.05 34.94 14.80
N ALA A 423 -12.07 35.98 13.98
CA ALA A 423 -11.27 37.16 14.20
C ALA A 423 -11.64 37.75 15.59
N PRO A 424 -10.69 38.22 16.40
CA PRO A 424 -10.99 38.80 17.67
C PRO A 424 -11.84 40.05 17.48
N ALA A 425 -13.06 40.01 17.94
CA ALA A 425 -13.93 41.18 18.05
C ALA A 425 -13.26 42.18 18.99
N ALA A 426 -12.87 43.33 18.43
CA ALA A 426 -12.44 44.49 19.20
C ALA A 426 -13.64 44.95 20.07
N ALA A 427 -13.49 44.80 21.37
CA ALA A 427 -14.41 45.30 22.35
C ALA A 427 -14.38 46.83 22.35
N GLY A 428 -15.38 47.44 21.78
CA GLY A 428 -15.68 48.87 21.95
C GLY A 428 -16.29 49.11 23.31
N GLN A 429 -15.55 49.71 24.22
CA GLN A 429 -16.11 50.36 25.37
C GLN A 429 -16.37 51.83 25.04
N VAL A 430 -17.65 52.15 24.99
CA VAL A 430 -18.16 53.53 25.01
C VAL A 430 -17.99 54.08 26.43
N ALA A 431 -17.23 55.14 26.59
CA ALA A 431 -17.37 56.01 27.73
C ALA A 431 -17.47 57.45 27.23
N SER A 432 -18.58 58.05 27.59
CA SER A 432 -19.01 59.44 27.40
C SER A 432 -18.10 60.43 28.11
N GLY A 433 -17.92 61.59 27.54
CA GLY A 433 -17.54 62.74 28.32
C GLY A 433 -16.90 63.90 27.57
N ALA A 434 -17.74 64.90 27.30
CA ALA A 434 -17.45 66.36 27.33
C ALA A 434 -16.46 66.99 26.33
N ARG A 435 -17.07 67.71 25.42
CA ARG A 435 -16.89 69.13 25.07
C ARG A 435 -15.54 69.78 25.38
N ARG A 436 -14.98 70.42 24.39
CA ARG A 436 -14.83 71.89 24.12
C ARG A 436 -13.52 72.21 23.35
N ASP A 437 -13.78 73.05 22.37
CA ASP A 437 -12.98 74.21 21.91
C ASP A 437 -11.57 73.93 21.32
N GLY A 438 -11.34 74.26 20.10
CA GLY A 438 -11.04 75.52 19.59
C GLY A 438 -10.12 75.44 18.39
N GLU A 439 -10.57 75.98 17.34
CA GLU A 439 -9.86 76.80 16.38
C GLU A 439 -8.43 76.52 15.92
N ALA A 440 -8.35 76.40 14.58
CA ALA A 440 -7.49 77.18 13.72
C ALA A 440 -5.95 76.98 13.83
N PHE A 441 -5.34 76.63 12.78
CA PHE A 441 -4.47 77.52 12.01
C PHE A 441 -3.91 76.85 10.75
N LEU A 442 -4.08 77.55 9.73
CA LEU A 442 -3.61 77.52 8.37
C LEU A 442 -2.12 77.14 8.15
N ALA A 443 -1.91 76.39 7.04
CA ALA A 443 -1.16 76.85 5.87
C ALA A 443 0.37 76.67 5.86
N THR A 444 0.78 76.32 4.64
CA THR A 444 2.06 76.55 3.98
C THR A 444 3.26 75.73 4.50
N ASP A 445 4.13 75.23 3.73
CA ASP A 445 4.58 75.51 2.35
C ASP A 445 5.51 74.39 1.86
N GLN A 446 5.42 74.12 0.63
CA GLN A 446 6.38 73.82 -0.42
C GLN A 446 7.88 73.66 -0.08
N ARG A 447 8.44 72.64 -0.78
CA ARG A 447 9.71 72.65 -1.53
C ARG A 447 10.93 71.98 -0.91
N SER A 448 11.36 71.05 -1.76
CA SER A 448 12.72 70.81 -2.25
C SER A 448 13.74 70.19 -1.27
N ALA A 449 14.12 69.01 -1.52
CA ALA A 449 15.34 68.59 -2.22
C ALA A 449 15.25 67.06 -2.52
#